data_4d09c9a5fc251afc301740959733a16c
#
_entry.id   4d09c9a5fc251afc301740959733a16c
#
_cell.length_a   1.000
_cell.length_b   1.000
_cell.length_c   1.000
_cell.angle_alpha   90.00
_cell.angle_beta   90.00
_cell.angle_gamma   90.00
#
_symmetry.space_group_name_H-M   'P 1'
#
loop_
_entity.id
_entity.type
_entity.pdbx_description
1 polymer ?
#
loop_
_entity_poly.entity_id
_entity_poly.type
_entity_poly.pdbx_seq_one_letter_code
_entity_poly.pdbx_strand_id
1 'polypeptide(L)'
;MDIEIILEPDLHPNEIAEIAVKAEEYGIRALWSSNYHQNWDAFISLVPAAQKTSKILLGPLAVSPFEMHPLKMANSILTLNELADGRAIIAVGGGGGTLGAMKYSCVKDSCPGLSPFKIIRAVKEAVEVLNNASSKKFNMSFDGDIFKITRPYMQGFTWAKASPPPNIYLLH
;
A
#
# COMPACT_ATOMS: atom_id res chain seq x y z
N MET A 1 -5.84 -24.07 -5.30
CA MET A 1 -4.81 -23.47 -4.40
C MET A 1 -4.46 -22.13 -5.01
N ASP A 2 -4.63 -21.05 -4.28
CA ASP A 2 -4.27 -19.74 -4.78
C ASP A 2 -2.76 -19.53 -4.59
N ILE A 3 -2.06 -19.21 -5.67
CA ILE A 3 -0.62 -18.93 -5.67
C ILE A 3 -0.45 -17.43 -5.86
N GLU A 4 0.41 -16.84 -5.05
CA GLU A 4 0.82 -15.45 -5.15
C GLU A 4 2.35 -15.37 -5.23
N ILE A 5 2.87 -14.43 -5.97
CA ILE A 5 4.31 -14.22 -6.11
C ILE A 5 4.72 -12.84 -5.55
N ILE A 6 5.91 -12.81 -4.98
CA ILE A 6 6.52 -11.58 -4.48
C ILE A 6 7.76 -11.34 -5.33
N LEU A 7 7.88 -10.16 -5.89
CA LEU A 7 9.06 -9.72 -6.63
C LEU A 7 9.90 -8.79 -5.78
N GLU A 8 11.20 -8.99 -5.83
CA GLU A 8 12.15 -8.05 -5.25
C GLU A 8 12.18 -6.75 -6.07
N PRO A 9 12.43 -5.59 -5.45
CA PRO A 9 12.25 -4.29 -6.08
C PRO A 9 13.46 -3.83 -6.93
N ASP A 10 14.34 -4.73 -7.34
CA ASP A 10 15.49 -4.49 -8.21
C ASP A 10 15.16 -4.64 -9.71
N LEU A 11 13.99 -5.23 -10.02
CA LEU A 11 13.52 -5.39 -11.39
C LEU A 11 13.02 -4.07 -11.98
N HIS A 12 13.37 -3.83 -13.23
CA HIS A 12 12.83 -2.68 -13.96
C HIS A 12 11.29 -2.81 -14.12
N PRO A 13 10.49 -1.73 -14.04
CA PRO A 13 9.03 -1.79 -14.15
C PRO A 13 8.50 -2.52 -15.39
N ASN A 14 9.20 -2.46 -16.52
CA ASN A 14 8.81 -3.20 -17.72
C ASN A 14 9.03 -4.70 -17.57
N GLU A 15 10.07 -5.14 -16.86
CA GLU A 15 10.31 -6.56 -16.56
C GLU A 15 9.24 -7.10 -15.61
N ILE A 16 8.86 -6.30 -14.60
CA ILE A 16 7.72 -6.62 -13.72
C ILE A 16 6.45 -6.82 -14.55
N ALA A 17 6.20 -5.97 -15.53
CA ALA A 17 5.04 -6.09 -16.40
C ALA A 17 5.06 -7.36 -17.27
N GLU A 18 6.22 -7.75 -17.79
CA GLU A 18 6.37 -8.99 -18.55
C GLU A 18 6.14 -10.24 -17.68
N ILE A 19 6.65 -10.20 -16.45
CA ILE A 19 6.42 -11.26 -15.47
C ILE A 19 4.93 -11.32 -15.10
N ALA A 20 4.30 -10.17 -14.89
CA ALA A 20 2.88 -10.10 -14.54
C ALA A 20 1.98 -10.70 -15.63
N VAL A 21 2.26 -10.44 -16.91
CA VAL A 21 1.54 -11.03 -18.03
C VAL A 21 1.67 -12.56 -18.01
N LYS A 22 2.88 -13.08 -17.88
CA LYS A 22 3.13 -14.53 -17.78
C LYS A 22 2.47 -15.15 -16.55
N ALA A 23 2.57 -14.48 -15.39
CA ALA A 23 1.94 -14.94 -14.16
C ALA A 23 0.41 -15.04 -14.31
N GLU A 24 -0.20 -14.06 -14.97
CA GLU A 24 -1.64 -14.08 -15.30
C GLU A 24 -2.01 -15.25 -16.22
N GLU A 25 -1.20 -15.54 -17.23
CA GLU A 25 -1.39 -16.70 -18.14
C GLU A 25 -1.34 -18.03 -17.38
N TYR A 26 -0.49 -18.16 -16.37
CA TYR A 26 -0.40 -19.33 -15.51
C TYR A 26 -1.44 -19.38 -14.38
N GLY A 27 -2.34 -18.41 -14.31
CA GLY A 27 -3.38 -18.36 -13.28
C GLY A 27 -2.89 -18.00 -11.89
N ILE A 28 -1.74 -17.30 -11.78
CA ILE A 28 -1.27 -16.72 -10.52
C ILE A 28 -2.28 -15.65 -10.07
N ARG A 29 -2.67 -15.72 -8.79
CA ARG A 29 -3.70 -14.84 -8.25
C ARG A 29 -3.22 -13.41 -8.06
N ALA A 30 -2.02 -13.23 -7.53
CA ALA A 30 -1.51 -11.91 -7.20
C ALA A 30 0.01 -11.81 -7.41
N LEU A 31 0.44 -10.61 -7.78
CA LEU A 31 1.83 -10.21 -7.83
C LEU A 31 2.05 -9.03 -6.88
N TRP A 32 2.99 -9.23 -5.97
CA TRP A 32 3.41 -8.24 -4.99
C TRP A 32 4.77 -7.67 -5.36
N SER A 33 4.91 -6.34 -5.29
CA SER A 33 6.19 -5.66 -5.36
C SER A 33 6.70 -5.35 -3.95
N SER A 34 7.85 -5.89 -3.59
CA SER A 34 8.48 -5.58 -2.30
C SER A 34 8.79 -4.08 -2.19
N ASN A 35 8.52 -3.50 -1.03
CA ASN A 35 8.67 -2.07 -0.78
C ASN A 35 9.92 -1.80 0.05
N TYR A 36 11.01 -1.42 -0.60
CA TYR A 36 12.26 -1.00 0.02
C TYR A 36 12.63 0.42 -0.36
N HIS A 37 13.14 1.18 0.61
CA HIS A 37 13.45 2.61 0.50
C HIS A 37 14.56 2.98 -0.49
N GLN A 38 15.30 2.02 -1.02
CA GLN A 38 16.48 2.25 -1.88
C GLN A 38 16.34 1.71 -3.31
N ASN A 39 15.20 1.12 -3.63
CA ASN A 39 14.94 0.51 -4.95
C ASN A 39 13.78 1.24 -5.66
N TRP A 40 13.21 0.62 -6.68
CA TRP A 40 12.05 1.16 -7.39
C TRP A 40 10.86 1.35 -6.44
N ASP A 41 10.14 2.46 -6.57
CA ASP A 41 8.91 2.69 -5.83
C ASP A 41 7.88 1.60 -6.13
N ALA A 42 7.36 0.97 -5.08
CA ALA A 42 6.53 -0.21 -5.20
C ALA A 42 5.14 0.05 -5.83
N PHE A 43 4.64 1.29 -5.79
CA PHE A 43 3.39 1.66 -6.48
C PHE A 43 3.66 1.98 -7.94
N ILE A 44 4.67 2.80 -8.23
CA ILE A 44 4.96 3.28 -9.58
C ILE A 44 5.47 2.13 -10.46
N SER A 45 6.28 1.23 -9.91
CA SER A 45 6.80 0.07 -10.65
C SER A 45 5.71 -0.89 -11.14
N LEU A 46 4.54 -0.90 -10.50
CA LEU A 46 3.40 -1.74 -10.88
C LEU A 46 2.51 -1.13 -11.99
N VAL A 47 2.69 0.14 -12.33
CA VAL A 47 1.84 0.81 -13.33
C VAL A 47 1.88 0.12 -14.70
N PRO A 48 3.05 -0.24 -15.27
CA PRO A 48 3.08 -0.95 -16.55
C PRO A 48 2.40 -2.32 -16.48
N ALA A 49 2.52 -3.04 -15.36
CA ALA A 49 1.82 -4.32 -15.13
C ALA A 49 0.30 -4.12 -15.08
N ALA A 50 -0.18 -3.10 -14.36
CA ALA A 50 -1.59 -2.76 -14.28
C ALA A 50 -2.23 -2.51 -15.66
N GLN A 51 -1.46 -1.87 -16.57
CA GLN A 51 -1.92 -1.57 -17.92
C GLN A 51 -1.87 -2.75 -18.89
N LYS A 52 -0.99 -3.73 -18.64
CA LYS A 52 -0.79 -4.89 -19.54
C LYS A 52 -1.54 -6.15 -19.12
N THR A 53 -2.12 -6.17 -17.93
CA THR A 53 -2.85 -7.32 -17.37
C THR A 53 -4.32 -7.01 -17.16
N SER A 54 -5.15 -8.03 -16.95
CA SER A 54 -6.61 -7.88 -16.83
C SER A 54 -7.25 -8.65 -15.68
N LYS A 55 -6.51 -9.54 -15.01
CA LYS A 55 -7.04 -10.44 -13.97
C LYS A 55 -6.20 -10.49 -12.71
N ILE A 56 -4.87 -10.53 -12.84
CA ILE A 56 -3.94 -10.65 -11.72
C ILE A 56 -4.06 -9.45 -10.79
N LEU A 57 -4.10 -9.71 -9.48
CA LEU A 57 -4.07 -8.66 -8.47
C LEU A 57 -2.65 -8.10 -8.32
N LEU A 58 -2.52 -6.80 -8.10
CA LEU A 58 -1.24 -6.11 -8.08
C LEU A 58 -1.13 -5.20 -6.85
N GLY A 59 -0.02 -5.27 -6.13
CA GLY A 59 0.15 -4.37 -5.00
C GLY A 59 1.51 -4.34 -4.33
N PRO A 60 1.77 -3.30 -3.52
CA PRO A 60 2.99 -3.18 -2.73
C PRO A 60 2.94 -4.04 -1.46
N LEU A 61 4.09 -4.62 -1.10
CA LEU A 61 4.28 -5.44 0.10
C LEU A 61 5.59 -5.05 0.82
N ALA A 62 5.55 -4.46 1.99
CA ALA A 62 4.46 -3.81 2.67
C ALA A 62 4.76 -2.32 2.83
N VAL A 63 3.72 -1.51 2.90
CA VAL A 63 3.87 -0.07 3.11
C VAL A 63 3.69 0.27 4.58
N SER A 64 4.59 1.09 5.12
CA SER A 64 4.51 1.53 6.51
C SER A 64 3.85 2.90 6.63
N PRO A 65 2.96 3.09 7.62
CA PRO A 65 2.37 4.40 7.88
C PRO A 65 3.37 5.45 8.40
N PHE A 66 4.59 5.01 8.72
CA PHE A 66 5.68 5.91 9.12
C PHE A 66 6.56 6.36 7.95
N GLU A 67 6.56 5.63 6.84
CA GLU A 67 7.23 6.06 5.61
C GLU A 67 6.28 6.85 4.70
N MET A 68 4.99 6.50 4.71
CA MET A 68 3.97 7.16 3.91
C MET A 68 2.72 7.40 4.75
N HIS A 69 2.36 8.68 4.95
CA HIS A 69 1.15 9.02 5.70
C HIS A 69 -0.09 8.32 5.14
N PRO A 70 -0.99 7.75 5.98
CA PRO A 70 -2.15 6.97 5.53
C PRO A 70 -3.03 7.65 4.47
N LEU A 71 -3.16 8.96 4.53
CA LEU A 71 -3.88 9.74 3.52
C LEU A 71 -3.19 9.67 2.13
N LYS A 72 -1.85 9.72 2.10
CA LYS A 72 -1.09 9.57 0.84
C LYS A 72 -1.10 8.15 0.36
N MET A 73 -1.00 7.20 1.29
CA MET A 73 -1.11 5.77 1.00
C MET A 73 -2.47 5.45 0.33
N ALA A 74 -3.57 6.01 0.87
CA ALA A 74 -4.90 5.90 0.27
C ALA A 74 -4.94 6.49 -1.15
N ASN A 75 -4.35 7.68 -1.35
CA ASN A 75 -4.27 8.30 -2.67
C ASN A 75 -3.51 7.40 -3.67
N SER A 76 -2.37 6.84 -3.27
CA SER A 76 -1.54 6.00 -4.14
C SER A 76 -2.22 4.69 -4.50
N ILE A 77 -2.80 3.99 -3.52
CA ILE A 77 -3.45 2.70 -3.80
C ILE A 77 -4.74 2.86 -4.61
N LEU A 78 -5.52 3.91 -4.37
CA LEU A 78 -6.69 4.20 -5.18
C LEU A 78 -6.31 4.59 -6.61
N THR A 79 -5.20 5.30 -6.81
CA THR A 79 -4.66 5.59 -8.14
C THR A 79 -4.27 4.29 -8.87
N LEU A 80 -3.55 3.41 -8.19
CA LEU A 80 -3.20 2.10 -8.76
C LEU A 80 -4.46 1.28 -9.08
N ASN A 81 -5.49 1.35 -8.22
CA ASN A 81 -6.76 0.65 -8.44
C ASN A 81 -7.51 1.14 -9.69
N GLU A 82 -7.51 2.44 -9.95
CA GLU A 82 -8.06 2.99 -11.20
C GLU A 82 -7.29 2.49 -12.43
N LEU A 83 -5.94 2.50 -12.37
CA LEU A 83 -5.09 2.03 -13.46
C LEU A 83 -5.19 0.52 -13.68
N ALA A 84 -5.50 -0.24 -12.65
CA ALA A 84 -5.64 -1.70 -12.65
C ALA A 84 -7.09 -2.16 -12.79
N ASP A 85 -8.05 -1.28 -13.02
CA ASP A 85 -9.47 -1.60 -13.15
C ASP A 85 -10.00 -2.49 -12.00
N GLY A 86 -9.79 -2.01 -10.76
CA GLY A 86 -10.30 -2.67 -9.56
C GLY A 86 -9.45 -3.84 -9.04
N ARG A 87 -8.20 -4.01 -9.50
CA ARG A 87 -7.33 -5.14 -9.13
C ARG A 87 -6.20 -4.80 -8.18
N ALA A 88 -6.19 -3.59 -7.62
CA ALA A 88 -5.14 -3.24 -6.68
C ALA A 88 -5.35 -3.89 -5.31
N ILE A 89 -4.25 -4.27 -4.69
CA ILE A 89 -4.17 -4.80 -3.33
C ILE A 89 -3.04 -4.07 -2.58
N ILE A 90 -3.09 -4.01 -1.28
CA ILE A 90 -2.02 -3.40 -0.47
C ILE A 90 -1.81 -4.17 0.82
N ALA A 91 -0.57 -4.40 1.17
CA ALA A 91 -0.18 -4.88 2.49
C ALA A 91 0.36 -3.72 3.33
N VAL A 92 -0.22 -3.53 4.52
CA VAL A 92 0.19 -2.50 5.48
C VAL A 92 0.91 -3.16 6.64
N GLY A 93 2.11 -2.70 6.94
CA GLY A 93 2.94 -3.26 7.99
C GLY A 93 3.71 -2.20 8.78
N GLY A 94 4.43 -2.62 9.81
CA GLY A 94 5.19 -1.72 10.69
C GLY A 94 6.43 -1.08 10.04
N GLY A 95 6.99 -1.69 8.97
CA GLY A 95 8.11 -1.12 8.21
C GLY A 95 9.47 -1.20 8.92
N GLY A 96 9.78 -2.31 9.59
CA GLY A 96 10.99 -2.43 10.41
C GLY A 96 12.29 -2.04 9.70
N GLY A 97 12.48 -2.46 8.44
CA GLY A 97 13.67 -2.13 7.65
C GLY A 97 13.74 -0.64 7.31
N THR A 98 12.64 -0.07 6.84
CA THR A 98 12.55 1.36 6.50
C THR A 98 12.67 2.26 7.73
N LEU A 99 12.05 1.89 8.85
CA LEU A 99 12.19 2.59 10.12
C LEU A 99 13.64 2.62 10.60
N GLY A 100 14.36 1.50 10.42
CA GLY A 100 15.79 1.42 10.72
C GLY A 100 16.62 2.38 9.86
N ALA A 101 16.37 2.42 8.56
CA ALA A 101 17.05 3.32 7.63
C ALA A 101 16.75 4.79 7.92
N MET A 102 15.53 5.12 8.31
CA MET A 102 15.10 6.47 8.70
C MET A 102 15.51 6.87 10.13
N LYS A 103 16.31 6.02 10.82
CA LYS A 103 16.68 6.20 12.23
C LYS A 103 15.51 6.24 13.20
N TYR A 104 14.38 5.68 12.84
CA TYR A 104 13.25 5.44 13.74
C TYR A 104 13.38 4.10 14.51
N SER A 105 14.53 3.40 14.37
CA SER A 105 14.72 2.11 15.00
C SER A 105 14.68 2.20 16.53
N CYS A 106 13.72 1.53 17.10
CA CYS A 106 13.56 1.33 18.56
C CYS A 106 14.46 0.20 19.07
N VAL A 107 15.68 0.06 18.56
CA VAL A 107 16.68 -0.84 19.12
C VAL A 107 17.43 -0.08 20.21
N LYS A 108 17.03 -0.32 21.46
CA LYS A 108 17.46 0.28 22.71
C LYS A 108 16.85 1.66 23.01
N ASP A 109 16.03 1.76 24.01
CA ASP A 109 15.64 2.89 24.90
C ASP A 109 15.77 4.36 24.45
N SER A 110 16.16 4.61 23.22
CA SER A 110 16.58 5.90 22.69
C SER A 110 15.67 6.50 21.61
N CYS A 111 14.53 5.87 21.31
CA CYS A 111 13.49 6.50 20.50
C CYS A 111 12.34 6.96 21.39
N PRO A 112 12.34 8.19 21.88
CA PRO A 112 11.18 8.72 22.59
C PRO A 112 10.03 8.83 21.56
N GLY A 113 9.21 7.79 21.47
CA GLY A 113 8.00 7.91 20.68
C GLY A 113 7.49 6.69 19.93
N LEU A 114 8.32 5.72 19.52
CA LEU A 114 7.90 4.54 18.77
C LEU A 114 8.01 3.25 19.61
N SER A 115 7.09 3.05 20.55
CA SER A 115 6.92 1.75 21.19
C SER A 115 6.26 0.75 20.23
N PRO A 116 6.44 -0.58 20.40
CA PRO A 116 5.72 -1.58 19.62
C PRO A 116 4.20 -1.37 19.61
N PHE A 117 3.62 -0.89 20.72
CA PHE A 117 2.20 -0.56 20.81
C PHE A 117 1.81 0.60 19.89
N LYS A 118 2.66 1.62 19.72
CA LYS A 118 2.43 2.72 18.78
C LYS A 118 2.50 2.25 17.34
N ILE A 119 3.41 1.34 17.02
CA ILE A 119 3.52 0.77 15.67
C ILE A 119 2.23 -0.01 15.33
N ILE A 120 1.79 -0.90 16.23
CA ILE A 120 0.54 -1.66 16.03
C ILE A 120 -0.64 -0.71 15.88
N ARG A 121 -0.73 0.32 16.72
CA ARG A 121 -1.80 1.32 16.65
C ARG A 121 -1.77 2.07 15.32
N ALA A 122 -0.60 2.55 14.90
CA ALA A 122 -0.44 3.26 13.64
C ALA A 122 -0.85 2.40 12.42
N VAL A 123 -0.48 1.12 12.41
CA VAL A 123 -0.89 0.20 11.34
C VAL A 123 -2.41 0.01 11.33
N LYS A 124 -3.04 -0.17 12.49
CA LYS A 124 -4.51 -0.26 12.59
C LYS A 124 -5.20 1.00 12.08
N GLU A 125 -4.76 2.17 12.54
CA GLU A 125 -5.32 3.45 12.11
C GLU A 125 -5.12 3.69 10.61
N ALA A 126 -3.97 3.28 10.05
CA ALA A 126 -3.74 3.34 8.61
C ALA A 126 -4.73 2.47 7.82
N VAL A 127 -4.98 1.25 8.27
CA VAL A 127 -5.98 0.36 7.66
C VAL A 127 -7.39 0.96 7.74
N GLU A 128 -7.75 1.58 8.87
CA GLU A 128 -9.04 2.28 9.01
C GLU A 128 -9.16 3.45 8.04
N VAL A 129 -8.11 4.25 7.89
CA VAL A 129 -8.08 5.36 6.91
C VAL A 129 -8.24 4.84 5.49
N LEU A 130 -7.53 3.76 5.13
CA LEU A 130 -7.62 3.15 3.79
C LEU A 130 -9.03 2.61 3.51
N ASN A 131 -9.63 1.89 4.47
CA ASN A 131 -10.99 1.38 4.35
C ASN A 131 -12.01 2.51 4.19
N ASN A 132 -11.86 3.58 4.98
CA ASN A 132 -12.71 4.76 4.88
C ASN A 132 -12.55 5.46 3.53
N ALA A 133 -11.31 5.59 3.05
CA ALA A 133 -11.01 6.20 1.75
C ALA A 133 -11.65 5.43 0.58
N SER A 134 -11.67 4.10 0.68
CA SER A 134 -12.25 3.21 -0.32
C SER A 134 -13.78 3.17 -0.27
N SER A 135 -14.40 3.71 0.78
CA SER A 135 -15.85 3.73 0.91
C SER A 135 -16.48 4.92 0.18
N LYS A 136 -17.64 4.71 -0.45
CA LYS A 136 -18.43 5.79 -1.10
C LYS A 136 -18.87 6.90 -0.13
N LYS A 137 -18.79 6.64 1.18
CA LYS A 137 -19.16 7.57 2.26
C LYS A 137 -17.94 8.23 2.89
N PHE A 138 -16.77 8.14 2.29
CA PHE A 138 -15.55 8.64 2.89
C PHE A 138 -15.66 10.12 3.24
N ASN A 139 -15.72 10.39 4.51
CA ASN A 139 -15.51 11.71 5.06
C ASN A 139 -14.00 11.81 5.37
N MET A 140 -13.30 12.76 4.76
CA MET A 140 -11.85 12.94 4.88
C MET A 140 -11.38 13.29 6.31
N SER A 141 -12.23 13.25 7.32
CA SER A 141 -11.88 13.45 8.72
C SER A 141 -11.57 12.11 9.38
N PHE A 142 -10.45 12.05 10.08
CA PHE A 142 -10.07 10.93 10.92
C PHE A 142 -9.42 11.47 12.20
N ASP A 143 -9.85 11.04 13.36
CA ASP A 143 -9.32 11.47 14.65
C ASP A 143 -8.81 10.25 15.43
N GLY A 144 -7.62 9.79 15.06
CA GLY A 144 -6.92 8.70 15.73
C GLY A 144 -5.97 9.19 16.82
N ASP A 145 -5.36 8.23 17.51
CA ASP A 145 -4.35 8.53 18.53
C ASP A 145 -3.00 8.92 17.91
N ILE A 146 -2.70 8.35 16.72
CA ILE A 146 -1.45 8.57 15.99
C ILE A 146 -1.66 9.51 14.80
N PHE A 147 -2.71 9.27 14.00
CA PHE A 147 -3.00 10.07 12.82
C PHE A 147 -4.26 10.89 13.01
N LYS A 148 -4.16 12.18 12.65
CA LYS A 148 -5.29 13.10 12.63
C LYS A 148 -5.40 13.68 11.23
N ILE A 149 -6.57 13.49 10.60
CA ILE A 149 -6.88 14.06 9.31
C ILE A 149 -8.03 15.03 9.52
N THR A 150 -7.71 16.30 9.50
CA THR A 150 -8.68 17.38 9.60
C THR A 150 -8.88 18.02 8.24
N ARG A 151 -10.09 18.47 7.98
CA ARG A 151 -10.49 18.88 6.67
C ARG A 151 -11.35 20.14 6.64
N PRO A 152 -10.85 21.23 6.11
CA PRO A 152 -11.76 22.32 5.75
C PRO A 152 -12.25 22.33 4.28
N TYR A 153 -11.52 21.78 3.30
CA TYR A 153 -11.79 22.12 1.89
C TYR A 153 -11.80 20.96 0.87
N MET A 154 -11.69 19.69 1.27
CA MET A 154 -11.58 18.58 0.32
C MET A 154 -12.78 17.63 0.36
N GLN A 155 -13.32 17.31 -0.79
CA GLN A 155 -14.36 16.28 -0.94
C GLN A 155 -13.67 14.95 -1.25
N GLY A 156 -13.45 14.04 -0.35
CA GLY A 156 -12.97 12.69 -0.56
C GLY A 156 -12.25 12.36 -1.89
N PHE A 157 -11.97 11.13 -2.15
CA PHE A 157 -11.41 10.66 -3.42
C PHE A 157 -12.51 10.45 -4.47
N THR A 158 -13.19 11.52 -4.88
CA THR A 158 -14.36 11.45 -5.78
C THR A 158 -14.02 10.95 -7.18
N TRP A 159 -12.75 10.97 -7.55
CA TRP A 159 -12.24 10.44 -8.80
C TRP A 159 -12.03 8.92 -8.78
N ALA A 160 -11.90 8.31 -7.59
CA ALA A 160 -11.72 6.88 -7.43
C ALA A 160 -13.06 6.16 -7.65
N LYS A 161 -13.20 5.48 -8.78
CA LYS A 161 -14.45 4.84 -9.23
C LYS A 161 -14.31 3.34 -9.49
N ALA A 162 -13.08 2.85 -9.66
CA ALA A 162 -12.82 1.45 -9.94
C ALA A 162 -13.44 0.53 -8.88
N SER A 163 -13.97 -0.59 -9.32
CA SER A 163 -14.65 -1.57 -8.47
C SER A 163 -14.18 -2.98 -8.83
N PRO A 164 -13.84 -3.81 -7.85
CA PRO A 164 -13.96 -3.56 -6.41
C PRO A 164 -12.94 -2.54 -5.87
N PRO A 165 -13.14 -2.01 -4.66
CA PRO A 165 -12.12 -1.22 -3.99
C PRO A 165 -10.90 -2.09 -3.64
N PRO A 166 -9.71 -1.49 -3.40
CA PRO A 166 -8.51 -2.24 -3.06
C PRO A 166 -8.71 -3.14 -1.84
N ASN A 167 -8.22 -4.38 -1.91
CA ASN A 167 -8.13 -5.25 -0.75
C ASN A 167 -6.93 -4.87 0.12
N ILE A 168 -7.17 -4.70 1.41
CA ILE A 168 -6.16 -4.25 2.38
C ILE A 168 -5.78 -5.43 3.27
N TYR A 169 -4.50 -5.77 3.27
CA TYR A 169 -3.91 -6.83 4.09
C TYR A 169 -3.11 -6.20 5.23
N LEU A 170 -3.23 -6.79 6.41
CA LEU A 170 -2.47 -6.40 7.59
C LEU A 170 -1.34 -7.40 7.80
N LEU A 171 -0.10 -6.91 7.85
CA LEU A 171 1.06 -7.71 8.21
C LEU A 171 1.45 -7.48 9.67
N HIS A 172 1.59 -8.59 10.39
CA HIS A 172 1.97 -8.63 11.81
C HIS A 172 3.48 -8.80 11.99
#